data_651269e9b9a1b2778ed7345d75f18932
#
_entry.id   651269e9b9a1b2778ed7345d75f18932
#
_cell.length_a   1.000
_cell.length_b   1.000
_cell.length_c   1.000
_cell.angle_alpha   90.00
_cell.angle_beta   90.00
_cell.angle_gamma   90.00
#
_symmetry.space_group_name_H-M   'P 1'
#
loop_
_entity.id
_entity.type
_entity.pdbx_description
1 polymer ?
#
loop_
_entity_poly.entity_id
_entity_poly.type
_entity_poly.pdbx_seq_one_letter_code
_entity_poly.pdbx_strand_id
1 'polypeptide(L)'
;MSKTAIIVFSLALLCAAGVVCLGSAIKNQKGFKSLTNKEFEKAIKSKDVRLIDVRTAEEYAQGHIPGAINIDVNSPDFAERCLKVLKRGETAAVYCRSGRRSKNAANILSAKWASIIELDGGFLSWTSDIEK
;
A
#
# COMPACT_ATOMS: atom_id res chain seq x y z
N MET A 1 -32.20 -47.22 -8.79
CA MET A 1 -30.80 -47.10 -8.43
C MET A 1 -30.03 -45.99 -9.18
N SER A 2 -30.54 -45.47 -10.27
CA SER A 2 -29.80 -44.50 -11.09
C SER A 2 -30.06 -43.03 -10.79
N LYS A 3 -31.06 -42.72 -9.97
CA LYS A 3 -31.46 -41.30 -9.72
C LYS A 3 -30.65 -40.56 -8.64
N THR A 4 -30.01 -41.29 -7.75
CA THR A 4 -29.20 -40.69 -6.66
C THR A 4 -27.78 -40.35 -7.07
N ALA A 5 -27.24 -41.03 -8.06
CA ALA A 5 -25.88 -40.78 -8.53
C ALA A 5 -25.73 -39.47 -9.35
N ILE A 6 -26.79 -39.04 -10.04
CA ILE A 6 -26.76 -37.82 -10.89
C ILE A 6 -26.77 -36.53 -10.06
N ILE A 7 -27.40 -36.54 -8.89
CA ILE A 7 -27.50 -35.36 -8.04
C ILE A 7 -26.17 -35.02 -7.37
N VAL A 8 -25.36 -36.03 -7.04
CA VAL A 8 -24.07 -35.83 -6.40
C VAL A 8 -23.03 -35.23 -7.36
N PHE A 9 -23.10 -35.58 -8.65
CA PHE A 9 -22.21 -35.04 -9.67
C PHE A 9 -22.47 -33.55 -9.97
N SER A 10 -23.74 -33.14 -9.89
CA SER A 10 -24.12 -31.76 -10.15
C SER A 10 -23.61 -30.79 -9.05
N LEU A 11 -23.63 -31.26 -7.80
CA LEU A 11 -23.17 -30.42 -6.68
C LEU A 11 -21.64 -30.22 -6.66
N ALA A 12 -20.91 -31.24 -7.06
CA ALA A 12 -19.45 -31.16 -7.12
C ALA A 12 -18.95 -30.20 -8.19
N LEU A 13 -19.67 -30.08 -9.30
CA LEU A 13 -19.31 -29.14 -10.37
C LEU A 13 -19.52 -27.70 -10.01
N LEU A 14 -20.55 -27.37 -9.22
CA LEU A 14 -20.80 -26.01 -8.75
C LEU A 14 -19.74 -25.51 -7.76
N CYS A 15 -19.23 -26.37 -6.90
CA CYS A 15 -18.17 -26.01 -5.95
C CYS A 15 -16.84 -25.71 -6.65
N ALA A 16 -16.52 -26.44 -7.72
CA ALA A 16 -15.28 -26.23 -8.46
C ALA A 16 -15.26 -24.89 -9.21
N ALA A 17 -16.39 -24.47 -9.76
CA ALA A 17 -16.49 -23.19 -10.47
C ALA A 17 -16.37 -21.99 -9.52
N GLY A 18 -16.90 -22.07 -8.32
CA GLY A 18 -16.81 -21.01 -7.32
C GLY A 18 -15.38 -20.77 -6.82
N VAL A 19 -14.61 -21.82 -6.65
CA VAL A 19 -13.22 -21.73 -6.18
C VAL A 19 -12.31 -21.13 -7.24
N VAL A 20 -12.55 -21.40 -8.51
CA VAL A 20 -11.74 -20.84 -9.62
C VAL A 20 -11.93 -19.32 -9.75
N CYS A 21 -13.15 -18.81 -9.55
CA CYS A 21 -13.41 -17.36 -9.59
C CYS A 21 -12.74 -16.60 -8.45
N LEU A 22 -12.69 -17.17 -7.25
CA LEU A 22 -12.00 -16.57 -6.11
C LEU A 22 -10.47 -16.56 -6.28
N GLY A 23 -9.90 -17.60 -6.85
CA GLY A 23 -8.45 -17.68 -7.09
C GLY A 23 -7.94 -16.69 -8.12
N SER A 24 -8.72 -16.37 -9.16
CA SER A 24 -8.30 -15.39 -10.17
C SER A 24 -8.44 -13.95 -9.71
N ALA A 25 -9.36 -13.63 -8.79
CA ALA A 25 -9.50 -12.29 -8.21
C ALA A 25 -8.31 -11.93 -7.28
N ILE A 26 -7.70 -12.92 -6.61
CA ILE A 26 -6.58 -12.71 -5.68
C ILE A 26 -5.26 -12.46 -6.43
N LYS A 27 -5.10 -13.01 -7.63
CA LYS A 27 -3.84 -12.92 -8.39
C LYS A 27 -3.52 -11.55 -8.98
N ASN A 28 -4.48 -10.63 -9.02
CA ASN A 28 -4.34 -9.31 -9.65
C ASN A 28 -4.18 -8.16 -8.67
N GLN A 29 -4.06 -8.42 -7.37
CA GLN A 29 -3.85 -7.35 -6.40
C GLN A 29 -2.37 -6.98 -6.33
N LYS A 30 -2.10 -5.70 -6.60
CA LYS A 30 -0.80 -5.10 -6.30
C LYS A 30 -0.57 -5.14 -4.79
N GLY A 31 0.67 -5.26 -4.36
CA GLY A 31 1.05 -5.27 -2.94
C GLY A 31 0.81 -3.95 -2.21
N PHE A 32 0.28 -2.93 -2.88
CA PHE A 32 -0.07 -1.62 -2.31
C PHE A 32 -1.20 -0.97 -3.09
N LYS A 33 -1.78 0.11 -2.51
CA LYS A 33 -2.81 0.93 -3.17
C LYS A 33 -2.31 2.34 -3.41
N SER A 34 -2.53 2.86 -4.62
CA SER A 34 -2.30 4.26 -4.95
C SER A 34 -3.58 5.05 -4.67
N LEU A 35 -3.47 6.10 -3.87
CA LEU A 35 -4.59 6.93 -3.46
C LEU A 35 -4.50 8.33 -4.07
N THR A 36 -5.65 8.94 -4.29
CA THR A 36 -5.74 10.35 -4.64
C THR A 36 -5.33 11.22 -3.46
N ASN A 37 -5.10 12.52 -3.69
CA ASN A 37 -4.78 13.48 -2.64
C ASN A 37 -5.79 13.44 -1.48
N LYS A 38 -7.10 13.50 -1.80
CA LYS A 38 -8.16 13.48 -0.79
C LYS A 38 -8.22 12.18 0.00
N GLU A 39 -8.09 11.05 -0.68
CA GLU A 39 -8.08 9.75 -0.04
C GLU A 39 -6.87 9.57 0.88
N PHE A 40 -5.69 10.00 0.42
CA PHE A 40 -4.45 9.93 1.19
C PHE A 40 -4.51 10.84 2.42
N GLU A 41 -4.97 12.07 2.25
CA GLU A 41 -5.17 13.02 3.36
C GLU A 41 -6.07 12.44 4.44
N LYS A 42 -7.17 11.81 4.05
CA LYS A 42 -8.09 11.17 4.99
C LYS A 42 -7.43 9.99 5.71
N ALA A 43 -6.72 9.15 4.95
CA ALA A 43 -6.10 7.94 5.50
C ALA A 43 -5.02 8.25 6.55
N ILE A 44 -4.18 9.27 6.31
CA ILE A 44 -3.07 9.60 7.21
C ILE A 44 -3.51 10.24 8.54
N LYS A 45 -4.78 10.61 8.67
CA LYS A 45 -5.34 11.08 9.94
C LYS A 45 -5.54 9.97 10.97
N SER A 46 -5.56 8.71 10.52
CA SER A 46 -5.68 7.57 11.42
C SER A 46 -4.39 7.36 12.20
N LYS A 47 -4.51 7.08 13.50
CA LYS A 47 -3.37 6.76 14.37
C LYS A 47 -2.68 5.43 14.02
N ASP A 48 -3.35 4.58 13.23
CA ASP A 48 -2.81 3.29 12.79
C ASP A 48 -2.07 3.39 11.45
N VAL A 49 -1.83 4.61 10.97
CA VAL A 49 -1.09 4.90 9.74
C VAL A 49 0.21 5.60 10.08
N ARG A 50 1.31 5.08 9.55
CA ARG A 50 2.65 5.67 9.67
C ARG A 50 3.03 6.36 8.37
N LEU A 51 3.20 7.67 8.40
CA LEU A 51 3.51 8.49 7.22
C LEU A 51 5.01 8.57 7.00
N ILE A 52 5.46 8.18 5.82
CA ILE A 52 6.88 8.14 5.44
C ILE A 52 7.10 8.94 4.15
N ASP A 53 7.92 9.97 4.25
CA ASP A 53 8.42 10.74 3.10
C ASP A 53 9.66 10.05 2.55
N VAL A 54 9.58 9.50 1.34
CA VAL A 54 10.68 8.72 0.75
C VAL A 54 11.59 9.55 -0.17
N ARG A 55 11.47 10.89 -0.07
CA ARG A 55 12.33 11.83 -0.80
C ARG A 55 13.68 11.99 -0.12
N THR A 56 14.54 12.81 -0.71
CA THR A 56 15.82 13.16 -0.09
C THR A 56 15.63 14.01 1.17
N ALA A 57 16.65 14.06 2.02
CA ALA A 57 16.64 14.89 3.23
C ALA A 57 16.51 16.38 2.89
N GLU A 58 17.10 16.83 1.78
CA GLU A 58 17.01 18.21 1.32
C GLU A 58 15.59 18.57 0.90
N GLU A 59 14.93 17.71 0.13
CA GLU A 59 13.54 17.92 -0.25
C GLU A 59 12.63 17.99 0.99
N TYR A 60 12.82 17.09 1.93
CA TYR A 60 12.07 17.04 3.18
C TYR A 60 12.23 18.33 3.99
N ALA A 61 13.46 18.84 4.11
CA ALA A 61 13.74 20.06 4.85
C ALA A 61 13.09 21.32 4.25
N GLN A 62 12.88 21.33 2.94
CA GLN A 62 12.23 22.44 2.24
C GLN A 62 10.71 22.47 2.45
N GLY A 63 10.12 21.39 2.90
CA GLY A 63 8.71 21.27 3.20
C GLY A 63 8.25 19.84 3.05
N HIS A 64 7.41 19.37 3.97
CA HIS A 64 6.89 18.00 3.98
C HIS A 64 5.49 17.97 4.60
N ILE A 65 4.78 16.88 4.40
CA ILE A 65 3.48 16.67 5.03
C ILE A 65 3.68 16.53 6.55
N PRO A 66 2.90 17.25 7.38
CA PRO A 66 3.06 17.20 8.83
C PRO A 66 3.03 15.77 9.38
N GLY A 67 3.97 15.47 10.27
CA GLY A 67 4.09 14.15 10.90
C GLY A 67 4.83 13.11 10.08
N ALA A 68 5.29 13.45 8.87
CA ALA A 68 6.06 12.52 8.04
C ALA A 68 7.45 12.24 8.61
N ILE A 69 7.85 11.00 8.57
CA ILE A 69 9.21 10.56 8.87
C ILE A 69 9.96 10.46 7.53
N ASN A 70 11.13 11.08 7.43
CA ASN A 70 11.93 11.02 6.21
C ASN A 70 12.83 9.79 6.19
N ILE A 71 12.63 8.94 5.19
CA ILE A 71 13.49 7.79 4.90
C ILE A 71 13.67 7.75 3.38
N ASP A 72 14.84 8.13 2.89
CA ASP A 72 15.13 8.18 1.46
C ASP A 72 15.09 6.78 0.84
N VAL A 73 14.26 6.59 -0.19
CA VAL A 73 14.13 5.29 -0.89
C VAL A 73 15.44 4.84 -1.53
N ASN A 74 16.34 5.78 -1.84
CA ASN A 74 17.65 5.47 -2.43
C ASN A 74 18.68 5.02 -1.39
N SER A 75 18.37 5.08 -0.10
CA SER A 75 19.26 4.55 0.94
C SER A 75 19.36 3.04 0.83
N PRO A 76 20.57 2.45 0.93
CA PRO A 76 20.75 0.99 0.84
C PRO A 76 19.96 0.19 1.88
N ASP A 77 19.71 0.78 3.04
CA ASP A 77 18.98 0.20 4.17
C ASP A 77 17.53 0.72 4.28
N PHE A 78 16.94 1.19 3.17
CA PHE A 78 15.59 1.77 3.16
C PHE A 78 14.55 0.87 3.82
N ALA A 79 14.45 -0.38 3.38
CA ALA A 79 13.45 -1.31 3.89
C ALA A 79 13.61 -1.57 5.39
N GLU A 80 14.84 -1.78 5.83
CA GLU A 80 15.16 -2.00 7.26
C GLU A 80 14.78 -0.80 8.12
N ARG A 81 15.07 0.41 7.64
CA ARG A 81 14.73 1.65 8.35
C ARG A 81 13.22 1.82 8.45
N CYS A 82 12.47 1.54 7.38
CA CYS A 82 11.02 1.58 7.41
C CYS A 82 10.44 0.58 8.43
N LEU A 83 10.93 -0.65 8.43
CA LEU A 83 10.45 -1.68 9.36
C LEU A 83 10.72 -1.33 10.83
N LYS A 84 11.76 -0.55 11.11
CA LYS A 84 12.05 -0.08 12.49
C LYS A 84 11.03 0.92 13.00
N VAL A 85 10.41 1.72 12.13
CA VAL A 85 9.42 2.73 12.52
C VAL A 85 7.98 2.22 12.44
N LEU A 86 7.74 1.14 11.70
CA LEU A 86 6.43 0.51 11.56
C LEU A 86 6.15 -0.42 12.74
N LYS A 87 4.96 -0.28 13.32
CA LYS A 87 4.46 -1.16 14.35
C LYS A 87 3.48 -2.16 13.76
N ARG A 88 3.40 -3.34 14.36
CA ARG A 88 2.51 -4.40 13.92
C ARG A 88 1.07 -3.90 13.81
N GLY A 89 0.43 -4.15 12.67
CA GLY A 89 -0.93 -3.73 12.39
C GLY A 89 -1.07 -2.33 11.78
N GLU A 90 0.02 -1.57 11.69
CA GLU A 90 -0.01 -0.25 11.06
C GLU A 90 0.00 -0.35 9.54
N THR A 91 -0.57 0.66 8.88
CA THR A 91 -0.44 0.89 7.44
C THR A 91 0.74 1.83 7.19
N ALA A 92 1.62 1.45 6.28
CA ALA A 92 2.67 2.33 5.79
C ALA A 92 2.09 3.24 4.70
N ALA A 93 2.11 4.55 4.91
CA ALA A 93 1.70 5.54 3.93
C ALA A 93 2.95 6.24 3.41
N VAL A 94 3.27 6.03 2.15
CA VAL A 94 4.49 6.57 1.53
C VAL A 94 4.18 7.59 0.46
N TYR A 95 5.01 8.63 0.35
CA TYR A 95 4.93 9.60 -0.74
C TYR A 95 6.30 10.12 -1.14
N CYS A 96 6.39 10.54 -2.40
CA CYS A 96 7.54 11.25 -2.91
C CYS A 96 7.09 12.55 -3.58
N ARG A 97 7.87 13.11 -4.50
CA ARG A 97 7.54 14.37 -5.18
C ARG A 97 6.40 14.18 -6.21
N SER A 98 6.53 13.20 -7.11
CA SER A 98 5.61 13.00 -8.25
C SER A 98 4.85 11.67 -8.24
N GLY A 99 5.14 10.77 -7.30
CA GLY A 99 4.55 9.44 -7.23
C GLY A 99 5.42 8.32 -7.80
N ARG A 100 6.53 8.63 -8.47
CA ARG A 100 7.40 7.64 -9.09
C ARG A 100 8.24 6.86 -8.06
N ARG A 101 8.98 7.57 -7.22
CA ARG A 101 9.81 6.96 -6.16
C ARG A 101 8.94 6.25 -5.11
N SER A 102 7.77 6.80 -4.79
CA SER A 102 6.86 6.20 -3.81
C SER A 102 6.29 4.87 -4.30
N LYS A 103 6.03 4.69 -5.58
CA LYS A 103 5.60 3.40 -6.14
C LYS A 103 6.72 2.36 -6.04
N ASN A 104 7.96 2.76 -6.30
CA ASN A 104 9.12 1.91 -6.10
C ASN A 104 9.30 1.55 -4.61
N ALA A 105 9.19 2.52 -3.73
CA ALA A 105 9.24 2.32 -2.28
C ALA A 105 8.17 1.33 -1.81
N ALA A 106 6.93 1.51 -2.27
CA ALA A 106 5.82 0.62 -1.95
C ALA A 106 6.07 -0.80 -2.45
N ASN A 107 6.62 -0.97 -3.65
CA ASN A 107 7.01 -2.29 -4.17
C ASN A 107 8.06 -2.97 -3.29
N ILE A 108 9.09 -2.23 -2.87
CA ILE A 108 10.14 -2.75 -1.99
C ILE A 108 9.53 -3.21 -0.65
N LEU A 109 8.67 -2.38 -0.06
CA LEU A 109 8.04 -2.69 1.22
C LEU A 109 7.04 -3.84 1.14
N SER A 110 6.37 -4.02 0.00
CA SER A 110 5.35 -5.06 -0.17
C SER A 110 5.89 -6.48 0.00
N ALA A 111 7.19 -6.68 -0.13
CA ALA A 111 7.83 -7.97 0.15
C ALA A 111 7.80 -8.33 1.65
N LYS A 112 7.69 -7.33 2.54
CA LYS A 112 7.81 -7.50 4.00
C LYS A 112 6.69 -6.88 4.82
N TRP A 113 5.82 -6.09 4.20
CA TRP A 113 4.74 -5.40 4.88
C TRP A 113 3.42 -5.54 4.12
N ALA A 114 2.34 -5.85 4.83
CA ALA A 114 1.07 -6.22 4.22
C ALA A 114 0.20 -5.03 3.80
N SER A 115 0.19 -3.96 4.60
CA SER A 115 -0.70 -2.82 4.38
C SER A 115 0.09 -1.58 3.99
N ILE A 116 0.02 -1.21 2.72
CA ILE A 116 0.78 -0.09 2.15
C ILE A 116 -0.14 0.74 1.26
N ILE A 117 -0.09 2.06 1.44
CA ILE A 117 -0.72 3.05 0.57
C ILE A 117 0.33 4.06 0.10
N GLU A 118 0.12 4.63 -1.09
CA GLU A 118 1.00 5.67 -1.61
C GLU A 118 0.19 6.81 -2.23
N LEU A 119 0.74 8.00 -2.23
CA LEU A 119 0.12 9.19 -2.82
C LEU A 119 0.44 9.24 -4.31
N ASP A 120 -0.55 8.97 -5.16
CA ASP A 120 -0.37 8.80 -6.61
C ASP A 120 0.30 10.02 -7.28
N GLY A 121 -0.20 11.21 -7.02
CA GLY A 121 0.38 12.45 -7.59
C GLY A 121 1.54 13.03 -6.81
N GLY A 122 1.93 12.44 -5.70
CA GLY A 122 3.02 12.89 -4.84
C GLY A 122 2.79 14.24 -4.18
N PHE A 123 3.86 14.78 -3.61
CA PHE A 123 3.85 16.08 -2.92
C PHE A 123 3.41 17.24 -3.83
N LEU A 124 3.66 17.13 -5.14
CA LEU A 124 3.19 18.11 -6.12
C LEU A 124 1.65 18.24 -6.16
N SER A 125 0.93 17.17 -5.84
CA SER A 125 -0.52 17.18 -5.77
C SER A 125 -1.08 17.58 -4.41
N TRP A 126 -0.22 17.71 -3.41
CA TRP A 126 -0.62 17.99 -2.03
C TRP A 126 -1.05 19.44 -1.88
N THR A 127 -2.27 19.65 -1.37
CA THR A 127 -2.89 20.99 -1.24
C THR A 127 -3.18 21.38 0.20
N SER A 128 -2.91 20.48 1.14
CA SER A 128 -3.13 20.73 2.56
C SER A 128 -1.87 21.24 3.26
N ASP A 129 -1.86 21.27 4.57
CA ASP A 129 -0.78 21.84 5.37
C ASP A 129 0.57 21.15 5.10
N ILE A 130 1.62 21.95 5.20
CA ILE A 130 3.00 21.50 5.17
C ILE A 130 3.76 22.08 6.36
N GLU A 131 4.82 21.40 6.78
CA GLU A 131 5.77 21.91 7.77
C GLU A 131 7.20 21.84 7.24
N LYS A 132 8.08 22.62 7.84
CA LYS A 132 9.51 22.67 7.49
C LYS A 132 10.38 22.22 8.64
#